data_6e9cc1eb05b6ee29f5157931714a0436
#
_entry.id   6e9cc1eb05b6ee29f5157931714a0436
#
_cell.length_a   1.000
_cell.length_b   1.000
_cell.length_c   1.000
_cell.angle_alpha   90.00
_cell.angle_beta   90.00
_cell.angle_gamma   90.00
#
_symmetry.space_group_name_H-M   'P 1'
#
loop_
_entity.id
_entity.type
_entity.pdbx_description
1 polymer ?
#
loop_
_entity_poly.entity_id
_entity_poly.type
_entity_poly.pdbx_seq_one_letter_code
_entity_poly.pdbx_strand_id
1 'polypeptide(L)'
;MTSELSPEAENVLEEIEEENVDFLRLQFTDILGTIKNVSVPADQAEKAFTEGIYFDGSSINGFVRIQESDMRLDPDPSTFSVLPWRNDDESAAARLICDVIDTSTGKPFSGDPRGVLKRAIQRANDMGYTVNAAPEPEFFLFEEDEDGRATTKTNDAGGYFDLAPKDLAQDVRRDIIFGLEDMGFDIEASHHEVA
;
A
#
# COMPACT_ATOMS: atom_id res chain seq x y z
N MET A 1 22.38 -7.08 14.16
CA MET A 1 21.96 -6.64 15.51
C MET A 1 20.45 -6.57 15.44
N THR A 2 19.76 -7.37 16.23
CA THR A 2 18.30 -7.25 16.42
C THR A 2 18.06 -5.90 17.09
N SER A 3 17.22 -5.05 16.48
CA SER A 3 16.75 -3.84 17.15
C SER A 3 15.72 -4.21 18.21
N GLU A 4 15.64 -3.45 19.30
CA GLU A 4 14.49 -3.53 20.19
C GLU A 4 13.25 -3.06 19.44
N LEU A 5 12.07 -3.64 19.74
CA LEU A 5 10.79 -3.19 19.19
C LEU A 5 10.52 -1.74 19.60
N SER A 6 9.99 -0.95 18.69
CA SER A 6 9.44 0.36 19.04
C SER A 6 8.05 0.20 19.68
N PRO A 7 7.61 1.16 20.53
CA PRO A 7 6.26 1.11 21.09
C PRO A 7 5.15 1.02 20.02
N GLU A 8 5.36 1.66 18.86
CA GLU A 8 4.41 1.56 17.74
C GLU A 8 4.37 0.14 17.15
N ALA A 9 5.53 -0.54 17.06
CA ALA A 9 5.58 -1.91 16.58
C ALA A 9 4.96 -2.89 17.60
N GLU A 10 5.13 -2.66 18.90
CA GLU A 10 4.46 -3.44 19.94
C GLU A 10 2.93 -3.33 19.83
N ASN A 11 2.40 -2.12 19.64
CA ASN A 11 0.97 -1.90 19.42
C ASN A 11 0.46 -2.63 18.17
N VAL A 12 1.23 -2.62 17.08
CA VAL A 12 0.87 -3.36 15.85
C VAL A 12 0.84 -4.87 16.09
N LEU A 13 1.75 -5.42 16.89
CA LEU A 13 1.72 -6.85 17.23
C LEU A 13 0.47 -7.22 18.02
N GLU A 14 0.04 -6.36 18.96
CA GLU A 14 -1.23 -6.55 19.70
C GLU A 14 -2.42 -6.48 18.74
N GLU A 15 -2.47 -5.52 17.81
CA GLU A 15 -3.55 -5.36 16.84
C GLU A 15 -3.62 -6.55 15.86
N ILE A 16 -2.47 -7.13 15.45
CA ILE A 16 -2.41 -8.35 14.65
C ILE A 16 -3.11 -9.52 15.35
N GLU A 17 -2.93 -9.66 16.67
CA GLU A 17 -3.57 -10.70 17.46
C GLU A 17 -5.07 -10.45 17.64
N GLU A 18 -5.45 -9.21 17.95
CA GLU A 18 -6.86 -8.81 18.18
C GLU A 18 -7.72 -8.98 16.91
N GLU A 19 -7.17 -8.62 15.75
CA GLU A 19 -7.85 -8.67 14.45
C GLU A 19 -7.71 -10.02 13.74
N ASN A 20 -7.09 -11.04 14.37
CA ASN A 20 -6.85 -12.37 13.80
C ASN A 20 -6.18 -12.31 12.41
N VAL A 21 -5.16 -11.48 12.27
CA VAL A 21 -4.43 -11.34 11.01
C VAL A 21 -3.55 -12.57 10.79
N ASP A 22 -3.74 -13.26 9.65
CA ASP A 22 -2.93 -14.43 9.27
C ASP A 22 -1.73 -14.06 8.39
N PHE A 23 -1.88 -13.01 7.57
CA PHE A 23 -0.84 -12.60 6.62
C PHE A 23 -0.61 -11.11 6.62
N LEU A 24 0.66 -10.72 6.59
CA LEU A 24 1.10 -9.36 6.40
C LEU A 24 1.59 -9.15 4.97
N ARG A 25 1.13 -8.09 4.33
CA ARG A 25 1.59 -7.62 3.03
C ARG A 25 2.59 -6.49 3.22
N LEU A 26 3.85 -6.80 3.05
CA LEU A 26 4.95 -5.84 3.10
C LEU A 26 5.06 -5.16 1.74
N GLN A 27 4.58 -3.93 1.64
CA GLN A 27 4.45 -3.19 0.40
C GLN A 27 5.56 -2.17 0.22
N PHE A 28 6.08 -2.06 -0.99
CA PHE A 28 7.02 -1.02 -1.41
C PHE A 28 6.76 -0.65 -2.87
N THR A 29 7.39 0.41 -3.36
CA THR A 29 7.10 0.93 -4.70
C THR A 29 8.35 0.85 -5.57
N ASP A 30 8.21 0.41 -6.83
CA ASP A 30 9.30 0.46 -7.81
C ASP A 30 9.40 1.85 -8.47
N ILE A 31 10.43 2.04 -9.31
CA ILE A 31 10.69 3.32 -9.99
C ILE A 31 9.57 3.74 -10.96
N LEU A 32 8.73 2.81 -11.39
CA LEU A 32 7.59 3.07 -12.27
C LEU A 32 6.32 3.44 -11.49
N GLY A 33 6.38 3.47 -10.15
CA GLY A 33 5.24 3.72 -9.29
C GLY A 33 4.38 2.48 -9.04
N THR A 34 4.81 1.30 -9.49
CA THR A 34 4.08 0.06 -9.26
C THR A 34 4.33 -0.44 -7.85
N ILE A 35 3.25 -0.72 -7.12
CA ILE A 35 3.35 -1.32 -5.79
C ILE A 35 3.76 -2.78 -5.93
N LYS A 36 4.80 -3.15 -5.21
CA LYS A 36 5.31 -4.51 -5.03
C LYS A 36 4.94 -5.00 -3.64
N ASN A 37 4.93 -6.31 -3.46
CA ASN A 37 4.52 -6.92 -2.20
C ASN A 37 5.32 -8.19 -1.92
N VAL A 38 5.75 -8.35 -0.68
CA VAL A 38 6.18 -9.62 -0.10
C VAL A 38 5.18 -9.97 0.99
N SER A 39 4.55 -11.15 0.89
CA SER A 39 3.62 -11.63 1.92
C SER A 39 4.36 -12.52 2.90
N VAL A 40 4.15 -12.29 4.18
CA VAL A 40 4.68 -13.12 5.27
C VAL A 40 3.53 -13.55 6.19
N PRO A 41 3.59 -14.76 6.80
CA PRO A 41 2.67 -15.13 7.86
C PRO A 41 2.77 -14.16 9.04
N ALA A 42 1.70 -13.98 9.79
CA ALA A 42 1.64 -13.04 10.92
C ALA A 42 2.66 -13.37 12.02
N ASP A 43 3.01 -14.64 12.22
CA ASP A 43 4.04 -15.07 13.17
C ASP A 43 5.46 -14.55 12.85
N GLN A 44 5.67 -14.01 11.65
CA GLN A 44 6.91 -13.36 11.24
C GLN A 44 6.91 -11.83 11.51
N ALA A 45 5.85 -11.28 12.10
CA ALA A 45 5.71 -9.84 12.30
C ALA A 45 6.81 -9.26 13.20
N GLU A 46 7.07 -9.88 14.35
CA GLU A 46 8.13 -9.46 15.27
C GLU A 46 9.51 -9.44 14.58
N LYS A 47 9.81 -10.50 13.81
CA LYS A 47 11.04 -10.57 13.03
C LYS A 47 11.08 -9.48 11.95
N ALA A 48 9.96 -9.22 11.30
CA ALA A 48 9.89 -8.17 10.28
C ALA A 48 10.22 -6.78 10.86
N PHE A 49 9.78 -6.48 12.08
CA PHE A 49 10.10 -5.22 12.75
C PHE A 49 11.52 -5.16 13.33
N THR A 50 12.08 -6.29 13.80
CA THR A 50 13.40 -6.31 14.47
C THR A 50 14.57 -6.54 13.53
N GLU A 51 14.38 -7.34 12.48
CA GLU A 51 15.42 -7.75 11.54
C GLU A 51 15.15 -7.29 10.10
N GLY A 52 13.88 -6.96 9.80
CA GLY A 52 13.40 -6.74 8.44
C GLY A 52 13.23 -8.04 7.65
N ILE A 53 12.70 -7.93 6.44
CA ILE A 53 12.51 -9.06 5.53
C ILE A 53 13.38 -8.87 4.29
N TYR A 54 14.24 -9.84 4.02
CA TYR A 54 15.17 -9.82 2.89
C TYR A 54 14.46 -10.24 1.59
N PHE A 55 14.83 -9.59 0.50
CA PHE A 55 14.33 -9.93 -0.84
C PHE A 55 15.40 -9.66 -1.90
N ASP A 56 15.25 -10.28 -3.08
CA ASP A 56 16.10 -10.03 -4.24
C ASP A 56 15.62 -8.80 -5.01
N GLY A 57 16.34 -7.70 -4.89
CA GLY A 57 16.08 -6.45 -5.58
C GLY A 57 16.46 -6.45 -7.06
N SER A 58 17.21 -7.45 -7.56
CA SER A 58 17.68 -7.47 -8.95
C SER A 58 16.55 -7.60 -9.98
N SER A 59 15.42 -8.17 -9.56
CA SER A 59 14.21 -8.32 -10.37
C SER A 59 13.28 -7.11 -10.31
N ILE A 60 13.62 -6.08 -9.54
CA ILE A 60 12.82 -4.86 -9.38
C ILE A 60 13.37 -3.76 -10.29
N ASN A 61 12.50 -3.20 -11.13
CA ASN A 61 12.88 -2.14 -12.06
C ASN A 61 13.47 -0.92 -11.32
N GLY A 62 14.66 -0.53 -11.73
CA GLY A 62 15.37 0.63 -11.18
C GLY A 62 16.08 0.39 -9.85
N PHE A 63 16.09 -0.85 -9.33
CA PHE A 63 16.81 -1.18 -8.09
C PHE A 63 18.27 -1.56 -8.43
N VAL A 64 18.77 -2.65 -7.89
CA VAL A 64 20.18 -3.01 -7.94
C VAL A 64 20.50 -4.04 -9.04
N ARG A 65 21.80 -4.25 -9.32
CA ARG A 65 22.26 -5.28 -10.23
C ARG A 65 22.44 -6.62 -9.49
N ILE A 66 22.46 -7.72 -10.23
CA ILE A 66 22.56 -9.11 -9.72
C ILE A 66 23.65 -9.31 -8.66
N GLN A 67 24.78 -8.59 -8.76
CA GLN A 67 25.91 -8.75 -7.83
C GLN A 67 25.69 -8.10 -6.44
N GLU A 68 24.64 -7.29 -6.30
CA GLU A 68 24.31 -6.54 -5.08
C GLU A 68 22.80 -6.63 -4.82
N SER A 69 22.22 -7.82 -5.04
CA SER A 69 20.77 -7.98 -5.16
C SER A 69 20.03 -8.05 -3.83
N ASP A 70 20.68 -8.45 -2.76
CA ASP A 70 20.04 -8.61 -1.46
C ASP A 70 19.68 -7.25 -0.86
N MET A 71 18.39 -7.01 -0.74
CA MET A 71 17.82 -5.83 -0.10
C MET A 71 16.94 -6.23 1.08
N ARG A 72 16.60 -5.29 1.93
CA ARG A 72 15.77 -5.54 3.09
C ARG A 72 14.59 -4.57 3.13
N LEU A 73 13.41 -5.09 3.44
CA LEU A 73 12.24 -4.31 3.78
C LEU A 73 12.23 -4.03 5.28
N ASP A 74 12.14 -2.75 5.64
CA ASP A 74 11.90 -2.27 7.00
C ASP A 74 10.46 -1.76 7.08
N PRO A 75 9.52 -2.50 7.69
CA PRO A 75 8.14 -2.07 7.81
C PRO A 75 8.00 -0.82 8.68
N ASP A 76 7.18 0.12 8.22
CA ASP A 76 6.80 1.31 8.98
C ASP A 76 5.52 1.01 9.78
N PRO A 77 5.59 0.86 11.13
CA PRO A 77 4.43 0.52 11.94
C PRO A 77 3.26 1.50 11.78
N SER A 78 3.55 2.79 11.57
CA SER A 78 2.53 3.82 11.41
C SER A 78 1.63 3.63 10.18
N THR A 79 1.98 2.70 9.29
CA THR A 79 1.25 2.39 8.05
C THR A 79 0.47 1.09 8.13
N PHE A 80 0.45 0.44 9.29
CA PHE A 80 -0.35 -0.77 9.48
C PHE A 80 -1.82 -0.50 9.17
N SER A 81 -2.45 -1.44 8.49
CA SER A 81 -3.88 -1.39 8.25
C SER A 81 -4.39 -2.76 7.87
N VAL A 82 -5.44 -3.22 8.53
CA VAL A 82 -6.20 -4.39 8.13
C VAL A 82 -6.91 -4.09 6.81
N LEU A 83 -6.95 -5.07 5.89
CA LEU A 83 -7.56 -4.91 4.58
C LEU A 83 -9.03 -5.33 4.65
N PRO A 84 -10.00 -4.40 4.61
CA PRO A 84 -11.41 -4.72 4.88
C PRO A 84 -12.03 -5.71 3.88
N TRP A 85 -11.51 -5.75 2.63
CA TRP A 85 -11.94 -6.70 1.60
C TRP A 85 -11.23 -8.08 1.68
N ARG A 86 -10.41 -8.29 2.70
CA ARG A 86 -9.68 -9.53 2.98
C ARG A 86 -9.80 -9.92 4.45
N ASN A 87 -10.87 -9.48 5.07
CA ASN A 87 -11.21 -9.80 6.45
C ASN A 87 -12.55 -10.53 6.42
N ASP A 88 -12.51 -11.85 6.56
CA ASP A 88 -13.68 -12.70 6.80
C ASP A 88 -13.55 -13.34 8.18
N ASP A 89 -14.59 -14.02 8.64
CA ASP A 89 -14.65 -14.59 10.00
C ASP A 89 -13.53 -15.63 10.27
N GLU A 90 -12.83 -16.10 9.24
CA GLU A 90 -11.83 -17.16 9.34
C GLU A 90 -10.40 -16.69 9.10
N SER A 91 -10.20 -15.55 8.40
CA SER A 91 -8.86 -15.10 7.98
C SER A 91 -8.84 -13.61 7.65
N ALA A 92 -7.90 -12.90 8.23
CA ALA A 92 -7.64 -11.50 7.92
C ALA A 92 -6.25 -11.30 7.30
N ALA A 93 -6.13 -10.27 6.47
CA ALA A 93 -4.85 -9.82 5.95
C ALA A 93 -4.66 -8.33 6.25
N ALA A 94 -3.45 -7.96 6.64
CA ALA A 94 -3.08 -6.56 6.83
C ALA A 94 -1.92 -6.16 5.92
N ARG A 95 -1.68 -4.86 5.77
CA ARG A 95 -0.55 -4.32 5.05
C ARG A 95 0.35 -3.48 5.94
N LEU A 96 1.61 -3.39 5.56
CA LEU A 96 2.59 -2.42 6.05
C LEU A 96 3.33 -1.85 4.85
N ILE A 97 3.53 -0.53 4.82
CA ILE A 97 4.41 0.09 3.82
C ILE A 97 5.83 0.08 4.37
N CYS A 98 6.79 -0.35 3.54
CA CYS A 98 8.15 -0.56 3.96
C CYS A 98 9.10 0.47 3.33
N ASP A 99 10.13 0.82 4.08
CA ASP A 99 11.34 1.41 3.52
C ASP A 99 12.24 0.31 2.96
N VAL A 100 12.99 0.63 1.92
CA VAL A 100 13.94 -0.31 1.32
C VAL A 100 15.35 0.04 1.78
N ILE A 101 16.05 -0.96 2.34
CA ILE A 101 17.39 -0.82 2.86
C ILE A 101 18.39 -1.56 1.97
N ASP A 102 19.45 -0.87 1.59
CA ASP A 102 20.63 -1.45 0.95
C ASP A 102 21.45 -2.22 2.00
N THR A 103 21.50 -3.53 1.88
CA THR A 103 22.14 -4.41 2.87
C THR A 103 23.65 -4.28 2.89
N SER A 104 24.28 -3.84 1.80
CA SER A 104 25.72 -3.63 1.72
C SER A 104 26.18 -2.44 2.53
N THR A 105 25.34 -1.43 2.67
CA THR A 105 25.64 -0.20 3.41
C THR A 105 24.88 -0.09 4.74
N GLY A 106 23.81 -0.85 4.92
CA GLY A 106 22.89 -0.74 6.06
C GLY A 106 22.07 0.56 6.07
N LYS A 107 22.02 1.28 4.95
CA LYS A 107 21.33 2.59 4.84
C LYS A 107 20.10 2.48 3.94
N PRO A 108 19.16 3.44 4.05
CA PRO A 108 18.05 3.55 3.10
C PRO A 108 18.56 3.57 1.67
N PHE A 109 17.96 2.75 0.81
CA PHE A 109 18.30 2.70 -0.60
C PHE A 109 17.97 4.04 -1.28
N SER A 110 18.94 4.63 -1.94
CA SER A 110 18.78 5.98 -2.51
C SER A 110 17.75 6.05 -3.65
N GLY A 111 17.54 4.92 -4.33
CA GLY A 111 16.58 4.76 -5.43
C GLY A 111 15.16 4.38 -5.00
N ASP A 112 14.91 4.18 -3.71
CA ASP A 112 13.58 3.92 -3.18
C ASP A 112 12.69 5.16 -3.35
N PRO A 113 11.57 5.09 -4.13
CA PRO A 113 10.66 6.23 -4.30
C PRO A 113 10.10 6.78 -2.99
N ARG A 114 9.79 5.91 -2.02
CA ARG A 114 9.35 6.33 -0.70
C ARG A 114 10.44 7.11 0.04
N GLY A 115 11.68 6.65 -0.05
CA GLY A 115 12.83 7.34 0.50
C GLY A 115 13.07 8.71 -0.16
N VAL A 116 12.81 8.84 -1.47
CA VAL A 116 12.86 10.14 -2.17
C VAL A 116 11.81 11.09 -1.62
N LEU A 117 10.57 10.62 -1.46
CA LEU A 117 9.47 11.42 -0.89
C LEU A 117 9.79 11.87 0.54
N LYS A 118 10.26 10.97 1.41
CA LYS A 118 10.66 11.32 2.80
C LYS A 118 11.72 12.43 2.81
N ARG A 119 12.73 12.36 1.93
CA ARG A 119 13.75 13.41 1.81
C ARG A 119 13.18 14.76 1.32
N ALA A 120 12.21 14.72 0.41
CA ALA A 120 11.54 15.93 -0.08
C ALA A 120 10.70 16.60 1.04
N ILE A 121 9.95 15.79 1.80
CA ILE A 121 9.19 16.27 2.96
C ILE A 121 10.13 16.87 4.01
N GLN A 122 11.22 16.19 4.34
CA GLN A 122 12.21 16.70 5.30
C GLN A 122 12.76 18.04 4.85
N ARG A 123 13.09 18.20 3.56
CA ARG A 123 13.57 19.47 3.03
C ARG A 123 12.53 20.59 3.16
N ALA A 124 11.25 20.31 2.94
CA ALA A 124 10.18 21.28 3.13
C ALA A 124 10.06 21.68 4.61
N ASN A 125 10.12 20.70 5.52
CA ASN A 125 10.09 20.92 6.96
C ASN A 125 11.28 21.81 7.42
N ASP A 126 12.48 21.57 6.90
CA ASP A 126 13.67 22.39 7.20
C ASP A 126 13.52 23.85 6.73
N MET A 127 12.66 24.07 5.73
CA MET A 127 12.30 25.41 5.24
C MET A 127 11.11 26.03 5.98
N GLY A 128 10.53 25.34 6.96
CA GLY A 128 9.39 25.78 7.76
C GLY A 128 8.02 25.54 7.12
N TYR A 129 7.93 24.66 6.12
CA TYR A 129 6.68 24.29 5.45
C TYR A 129 6.19 22.91 5.88
N THR A 130 4.88 22.75 5.99
CA THR A 130 4.20 21.45 6.05
C THR A 130 3.67 21.09 4.66
N VAL A 131 3.91 19.86 4.20
CA VAL A 131 3.42 19.38 2.90
C VAL A 131 2.17 18.56 3.13
N ASN A 132 1.07 18.96 2.49
CA ASN A 132 -0.16 18.20 2.42
C ASN A 132 -0.42 17.83 0.95
N ALA A 133 -0.92 16.62 0.71
CA ALA A 133 -1.32 16.15 -0.60
C ALA A 133 -2.59 15.32 -0.48
N ALA A 134 -3.54 15.54 -1.40
CA ALA A 134 -4.75 14.74 -1.52
C ALA A 134 -4.78 14.16 -2.95
N PRO A 135 -4.77 12.85 -3.14
CA PRO A 135 -4.89 12.24 -4.47
C PRO A 135 -6.35 12.23 -4.93
N GLU A 136 -6.54 12.41 -6.23
CA GLU A 136 -7.84 12.27 -6.92
C GLU A 136 -7.73 11.09 -7.90
N PRO A 137 -7.91 9.84 -7.46
CA PRO A 137 -7.78 8.68 -8.33
C PRO A 137 -8.99 8.55 -9.27
N GLU A 138 -8.72 8.46 -10.56
CA GLU A 138 -9.71 8.21 -11.59
C GLU A 138 -9.49 6.83 -12.21
N PHE A 139 -10.58 6.11 -12.52
CA PHE A 139 -10.51 4.77 -13.09
C PHE A 139 -11.75 4.43 -13.91
N PHE A 140 -11.60 3.51 -14.84
CA PHE A 140 -12.69 2.90 -15.60
C PHE A 140 -13.04 1.53 -15.03
N LEU A 141 -14.33 1.23 -14.98
CA LEU A 141 -14.83 -0.13 -14.79
C LEU A 141 -15.17 -0.75 -16.14
N PHE A 142 -14.64 -1.94 -16.38
CA PHE A 142 -14.88 -2.70 -17.60
C PHE A 142 -15.72 -3.93 -17.30
N GLU A 143 -16.61 -4.29 -18.24
CA GLU A 143 -17.33 -5.54 -18.16
C GLU A 143 -16.40 -6.74 -18.36
N GLU A 144 -16.74 -7.87 -17.76
CA GLU A 144 -16.12 -9.15 -18.04
C GLU A 144 -16.86 -9.88 -19.16
N ASP A 145 -16.16 -10.71 -19.93
CA ASP A 145 -16.76 -11.62 -20.90
C ASP A 145 -17.31 -12.88 -20.21
N GLU A 146 -17.91 -13.79 -21.01
CA GLU A 146 -18.50 -15.04 -20.53
C GLU A 146 -17.48 -15.97 -19.84
N ASP A 147 -16.18 -15.80 -20.10
CA ASP A 147 -15.08 -16.53 -19.49
C ASP A 147 -14.51 -15.83 -18.25
N GLY A 148 -15.07 -14.68 -17.82
CA GLY A 148 -14.59 -13.88 -16.68
C GLY A 148 -13.32 -13.07 -16.98
N ARG A 149 -13.06 -12.78 -18.27
CA ARG A 149 -11.91 -11.96 -18.68
C ARG A 149 -12.33 -10.51 -18.85
N ALA A 150 -11.46 -9.59 -18.41
CA ALA A 150 -11.66 -8.16 -18.59
C ALA A 150 -11.76 -7.81 -20.09
N THR A 151 -12.77 -7.03 -20.46
CA THR A 151 -12.95 -6.47 -21.80
C THR A 151 -12.54 -5.00 -21.83
N THR A 152 -12.69 -4.33 -22.97
CA THR A 152 -12.58 -2.87 -23.10
C THR A 152 -13.94 -2.19 -23.15
N LYS A 153 -15.04 -2.92 -22.89
CA LYS A 153 -16.39 -2.36 -22.81
C LYS A 153 -16.59 -1.76 -21.43
N THR A 154 -16.86 -0.46 -21.40
CA THR A 154 -17.14 0.25 -20.13
C THR A 154 -18.45 -0.23 -19.51
N ASN A 155 -18.51 -0.19 -18.20
CA ASN A 155 -19.67 -0.59 -17.41
C ASN A 155 -20.93 0.23 -17.76
N ASP A 156 -20.75 1.50 -18.09
CA ASP A 156 -21.81 2.41 -18.48
C ASP A 156 -21.32 3.46 -19.49
N ALA A 157 -22.19 4.39 -19.83
CA ALA A 157 -21.92 5.54 -20.69
C ALA A 157 -22.41 6.85 -20.04
N GLY A 158 -22.25 6.93 -18.72
CA GLY A 158 -22.53 8.14 -17.96
C GLY A 158 -21.57 9.27 -18.30
N GLY A 159 -21.86 10.45 -17.80
CA GLY A 159 -21.03 11.63 -17.93
C GLY A 159 -20.86 12.35 -16.60
N TYR A 160 -20.23 13.51 -16.63
CA TYR A 160 -19.86 14.27 -15.45
C TYR A 160 -21.07 14.53 -14.52
N PHE A 161 -20.94 14.08 -13.29
CA PHE A 161 -21.95 14.17 -12.23
C PHE A 161 -23.27 13.43 -12.52
N ASP A 162 -23.31 12.56 -13.52
CA ASP A 162 -24.48 11.70 -13.72
C ASP A 162 -24.71 10.77 -12.51
N LEU A 163 -25.94 10.45 -12.27
CA LEU A 163 -26.39 9.48 -11.26
C LEU A 163 -27.23 8.38 -11.90
N ALA A 164 -27.66 7.42 -11.11
CA ALA A 164 -28.55 6.36 -11.61
C ALA A 164 -29.80 6.95 -12.31
N PRO A 165 -30.23 6.39 -13.44
CA PRO A 165 -29.83 5.09 -14.00
C PRO A 165 -28.66 5.15 -15.01
N LYS A 166 -27.97 6.27 -15.18
CA LYS A 166 -26.83 6.37 -16.10
C LYS A 166 -25.53 5.91 -15.47
N ASP A 167 -25.29 6.29 -14.21
CA ASP A 167 -24.18 5.81 -13.41
C ASP A 167 -24.54 4.43 -12.84
N LEU A 168 -23.91 3.39 -13.34
CA LEU A 168 -24.12 2.01 -12.91
C LEU A 168 -23.11 1.51 -11.88
N ALA A 169 -22.14 2.35 -11.50
CA ALA A 169 -21.06 1.99 -10.59
C ALA A 169 -21.13 2.71 -9.21
N GLN A 170 -22.26 3.33 -8.91
CA GLN A 170 -22.43 4.09 -7.66
C GLN A 170 -22.19 3.23 -6.41
N ASP A 171 -22.64 1.98 -6.41
CA ASP A 171 -22.42 1.07 -5.30
C ASP A 171 -20.95 0.68 -5.16
N VAL A 172 -20.25 0.47 -6.26
CA VAL A 172 -18.81 0.15 -6.25
C VAL A 172 -18.01 1.31 -5.63
N ARG A 173 -18.31 2.56 -6.01
CA ARG A 173 -17.64 3.73 -5.41
C ARG A 173 -17.93 3.84 -3.91
N ARG A 174 -19.18 3.60 -3.49
CA ARG A 174 -19.55 3.59 -2.07
C ARG A 174 -18.75 2.55 -1.30
N ASP A 175 -18.64 1.33 -1.82
CA ASP A 175 -17.91 0.25 -1.16
C ASP A 175 -16.41 0.56 -1.07
N ILE A 176 -15.84 1.22 -2.10
CA ILE A 176 -14.46 1.72 -2.07
C ILE A 176 -14.31 2.79 -0.96
N ILE A 177 -15.24 3.72 -0.84
CA ILE A 177 -15.20 4.77 0.21
C ILE A 177 -15.19 4.12 1.59
N PHE A 178 -16.14 3.24 1.88
CA PHE A 178 -16.20 2.57 3.17
C PHE A 178 -14.93 1.79 3.48
N GLY A 179 -14.38 1.05 2.51
CA GLY A 179 -13.13 0.35 2.70
C GLY A 179 -11.93 1.29 2.95
N LEU A 180 -11.92 2.49 2.37
CA LEU A 180 -10.89 3.49 2.63
C LEU A 180 -11.07 4.15 4.00
N GLU A 181 -12.31 4.44 4.40
CA GLU A 181 -12.63 4.98 5.74
C GLU A 181 -12.24 3.98 6.84
N ASP A 182 -12.53 2.69 6.65
CA ASP A 182 -12.10 1.61 7.56
C ASP A 182 -10.56 1.53 7.68
N MET A 183 -9.84 1.93 6.63
CA MET A 183 -8.36 2.04 6.64
C MET A 183 -7.85 3.39 7.16
N GLY A 184 -8.72 4.26 7.68
CA GLY A 184 -8.36 5.54 8.28
C GLY A 184 -8.16 6.70 7.29
N PHE A 185 -8.59 6.56 6.02
CA PHE A 185 -8.58 7.68 5.07
C PHE A 185 -9.81 8.58 5.26
N ASP A 186 -9.59 9.88 5.19
CA ASP A 186 -10.67 10.89 5.15
C ASP A 186 -11.05 11.15 3.69
N ILE A 187 -12.26 10.75 3.30
CA ILE A 187 -12.74 10.85 1.91
C ILE A 187 -13.66 12.05 1.78
N GLU A 188 -13.27 13.03 0.98
CA GLU A 188 -14.04 14.27 0.80
C GLU A 188 -15.22 14.09 -0.14
N ALA A 189 -15.03 13.45 -1.31
CA ALA A 189 -16.07 13.32 -2.33
C ALA A 189 -15.81 12.17 -3.30
N SER A 190 -16.85 11.74 -4.00
CA SER A 190 -16.75 10.89 -5.18
C SER A 190 -17.88 11.19 -6.16
N HIS A 191 -17.63 11.06 -7.45
CA HIS A 191 -18.63 11.28 -8.48
C HIS A 191 -18.29 10.51 -9.76
N HIS A 192 -19.24 10.46 -10.70
CA HIS A 192 -18.99 9.99 -12.05
C HIS A 192 -18.21 11.04 -12.83
N GLU A 193 -17.13 10.65 -13.52
CA GLU A 193 -16.30 11.55 -14.34
C GLU A 193 -16.81 11.62 -15.79
N VAL A 194 -16.13 12.39 -16.65
CA VAL A 194 -16.60 12.72 -18.01
C VAL A 194 -16.62 11.53 -18.97
N ALA A 195 -15.75 10.55 -18.81
CA ALA A 195 -15.55 9.52 -19.84
C ALA A 195 -16.50 8.36 -19.72
#